data_ad67037a243aef74b9d22b32eb91f8d7
#
_entry.id   ad67037a243aef74b9d22b32eb91f8d7
#
_cell.length_a   1.000
_cell.length_b   1.000
_cell.length_c   1.000
_cell.angle_alpha   90.00
_cell.angle_beta   90.00
_cell.angle_gamma   90.00
#
_symmetry.space_group_name_H-M   'P 1'
#
loop_
_entity.id
_entity.type
_entity.pdbx_description
1 polymer ?
#
loop_
_entity_poly.entity_id
_entity_poly.type
_entity_poly.pdbx_seq_one_letter_code
_entity_poly.pdbx_strand_id
1 'polypeptide(L)'
;MPFEDRWTPEVYYDILRGIHRLGKTGKRITVSSIGQEALLPNNRLRNRLAELQTLGLVDTNMLVTTAGYDFCGDYTQFVDHFLRKYGLR
;
A
#
# COMPACT_ATOMS: atom_id res chain seq x y z
N MET A 1 10.94 13.49 10.24
CA MET A 1 10.16 13.62 9.00
C MET A 1 8.81 12.95 9.15
N PRO A 2 7.71 13.62 8.90
CA PRO A 2 6.39 13.00 9.00
C PRO A 2 6.21 11.93 7.93
N PHE A 3 5.71 10.77 8.36
CA PHE A 3 5.43 9.67 7.44
C PHE A 3 4.34 10.02 6.42
N GLU A 4 3.57 11.08 6.69
CA GLU A 4 2.42 11.44 5.86
C GLU A 4 2.74 12.48 4.80
N ASP A 5 4.02 12.79 4.58
CA ASP A 5 4.41 13.59 3.43
C ASP A 5 4.21 12.85 2.11
N ARG A 6 4.01 11.54 2.18
CA ARG A 6 3.71 10.75 1.01
C ARG A 6 2.28 11.04 0.52
N TRP A 7 2.10 11.06 -0.79
CA TRP A 7 0.81 11.18 -1.42
C TRP A 7 -0.09 10.00 -1.03
N THR A 8 -1.39 10.24 -0.81
CA THR A 8 -2.29 9.18 -0.32
C THR A 8 -2.26 7.91 -1.19
N PRO A 9 -2.35 7.99 -2.53
CA PRO A 9 -2.22 6.78 -3.34
C PRO A 9 -0.88 6.06 -3.16
N GLU A 10 0.19 6.79 -2.93
CA GLU A 10 1.50 6.19 -2.64
C GLU A 10 1.48 5.42 -1.33
N VAL A 11 0.86 5.98 -0.29
CA VAL A 11 0.73 5.30 1.00
C VAL A 11 -0.08 4.01 0.84
N TYR A 12 -1.18 4.07 0.11
CA TYR A 12 -1.98 2.88 -0.18
C TYR A 12 -1.18 1.83 -0.93
N TYR A 13 -0.45 2.24 -1.95
CA TYR A 13 0.41 1.34 -2.72
C TYR A 13 1.45 0.69 -1.82
N ASP A 14 2.11 1.46 -0.96
CA ASP A 14 3.14 0.94 -0.05
C ASP A 14 2.56 -0.09 0.92
N ILE A 15 1.34 0.15 1.44
CA ILE A 15 0.68 -0.79 2.34
C ILE A 15 0.35 -2.09 1.60
N LEU A 16 -0.27 -1.97 0.41
CA LEU A 16 -0.66 -3.15 -0.38
C LEU A 16 0.56 -3.98 -0.77
N ARG A 17 1.63 -3.33 -1.19
CA ARG A 17 2.89 -4.00 -1.51
C ARG A 17 3.50 -4.66 -0.28
N GLY A 18 3.42 -4.01 0.87
CA GLY A 18 3.92 -4.57 2.12
C GLY A 18 3.19 -5.84 2.51
N ILE A 19 1.86 -5.83 2.41
CA ILE A 19 1.05 -7.02 2.70
C ILE A 19 1.41 -8.16 1.74
N HIS A 20 1.52 -7.86 0.45
CA HIS A 20 1.88 -8.87 -0.55
C HIS A 20 3.25 -9.47 -0.25
N ARG A 21 4.23 -8.63 0.09
CA ARG A 21 5.59 -9.09 0.40
C ARG A 21 5.61 -10.00 1.61
N LEU A 22 4.87 -9.64 2.66
CA LEU A 22 4.79 -10.45 3.88
C LEU A 22 4.20 -11.82 3.57
N GLY A 23 3.11 -11.87 2.79
CA GLY A 23 2.49 -13.13 2.40
C GLY A 23 3.43 -13.98 1.57
N LYS A 24 4.16 -13.36 0.65
CA LYS A 24 5.07 -14.06 -0.25
C LYS A 24 6.26 -14.66 0.49
N THR A 25 6.73 -14.01 1.54
CA THR A 25 7.87 -14.50 2.33
C THR A 25 7.45 -15.39 3.49
N GLY A 26 6.15 -15.67 3.64
CA GLY A 26 5.64 -16.51 4.71
C GLY A 26 5.65 -15.86 6.07
N LYS A 27 5.84 -14.55 6.14
CA LYS A 27 5.82 -13.84 7.41
C LYS A 27 4.38 -13.58 7.86
N ARG A 28 4.21 -13.47 9.17
CA ARG A 28 2.90 -13.22 9.75
C ARG A 28 2.42 -11.82 9.38
N ILE A 29 1.17 -11.73 8.93
CA ILE A 29 0.55 -10.47 8.57
C ILE A 29 -0.14 -9.89 9.80
N THR A 30 0.43 -8.85 10.37
CA THR A 30 -0.11 -8.13 11.53
C THR A 30 -0.01 -6.63 11.24
N VAL A 31 -0.73 -5.83 12.04
CA VAL A 31 -0.62 -4.37 11.93
C VAL A 31 0.84 -3.94 12.08
N SER A 32 1.54 -4.52 13.05
CA SER A 32 2.95 -4.19 13.30
C SER A 32 3.84 -4.53 12.11
N SER A 33 3.69 -5.74 11.54
CA SER A 33 4.54 -6.15 10.41
C SER A 33 4.25 -5.33 9.15
N ILE A 34 2.97 -5.02 8.90
CA ILE A 34 2.60 -4.17 7.77
C ILE A 34 3.17 -2.76 7.97
N GLY A 35 3.08 -2.24 9.19
CA GLY A 35 3.61 -0.91 9.51
C GLY A 35 5.11 -0.82 9.27
N GLN A 36 5.85 -1.85 9.60
CA GLN A 36 7.28 -1.91 9.33
C GLN A 36 7.58 -1.89 7.84
N GLU A 37 6.82 -2.67 7.05
CA GLU A 37 6.99 -2.71 5.60
C GLU A 37 6.64 -1.39 4.94
N ALA A 38 5.57 -0.74 5.39
CA ALA A 38 5.08 0.50 4.79
C ALA A 38 5.69 1.75 5.44
N LEU A 39 6.52 1.59 6.47
CA LEU A 39 7.14 2.69 7.21
C LEU A 39 6.07 3.61 7.82
N LEU A 40 5.09 3.01 8.48
CA LEU A 40 4.01 3.74 9.14
C LEU A 40 3.90 3.30 10.60
N PRO A 41 3.69 4.23 11.54
CA PRO A 41 3.36 3.86 12.92
C PRO A 41 1.98 3.19 12.97
N ASN A 42 1.77 2.34 13.98
CA ASN A 42 0.59 1.49 14.04
C ASN A 42 -0.73 2.27 14.02
N ASN A 43 -0.79 3.39 14.74
CA ASN A 43 -2.03 4.17 14.79
C ASN A 43 -2.40 4.75 13.43
N ARG A 44 -1.43 5.21 12.65
CA ARG A 44 -1.68 5.73 11.31
C ARG A 44 -2.02 4.61 10.34
N LEU A 45 -1.32 3.48 10.46
CA LEU A 45 -1.61 2.32 9.62
C LEU A 45 -3.05 1.82 9.83
N ARG A 46 -3.52 1.77 11.08
CA ARG A 46 -4.89 1.33 11.35
C ARG A 46 -5.91 2.19 10.64
N ASN A 47 -5.71 3.52 10.62
CA ASN A 47 -6.60 4.43 9.92
C ASN A 47 -6.57 4.17 8.41
N ARG A 48 -5.38 3.98 7.85
CA ARG A 48 -5.24 3.70 6.42
C ARG A 48 -5.81 2.35 6.03
N LEU A 49 -5.65 1.32 6.89
CA LEU A 49 -6.26 0.02 6.64
C LEU A 49 -7.77 0.10 6.63
N ALA A 50 -8.37 0.88 7.53
CA ALA A 50 -9.81 1.08 7.53
C ALA A 50 -10.29 1.73 6.24
N GLU A 51 -9.56 2.71 5.73
CA GLU A 51 -9.85 3.34 4.44
C GLU A 51 -9.77 2.32 3.29
N LEU A 52 -8.70 1.52 3.29
CA LEU A 52 -8.51 0.50 2.25
C LEU A 52 -9.61 -0.55 2.28
N GLN A 53 -10.05 -0.94 3.48
CA GLN A 53 -11.17 -1.88 3.60
C GLN A 53 -12.46 -1.27 3.06
N THR A 54 -12.72 -0.01 3.37
CA THR A 54 -13.90 0.71 2.86
C THR A 54 -13.87 0.79 1.33
N LEU A 55 -12.69 0.98 0.75
CA LEU A 55 -12.53 1.03 -0.70
C LEU A 55 -12.53 -0.35 -1.36
N GLY A 56 -12.53 -1.43 -0.57
CA GLY A 56 -12.51 -2.78 -1.09
C GLY A 56 -11.16 -3.24 -1.60
N LEU A 57 -10.08 -2.54 -1.25
CA LEU A 57 -8.73 -2.90 -1.71
C LEU A 57 -8.05 -3.90 -0.79
N VAL A 58 -8.53 -4.02 0.44
CA VAL A 58 -8.06 -4.98 1.44
C VAL A 58 -9.32 -5.61 2.06
N ASP A 59 -9.27 -6.90 2.37
CA ASP A 59 -10.38 -7.58 3.01
C ASP A 59 -10.29 -7.47 4.55
N THR A 60 -11.25 -8.10 5.24
CA THR A 60 -11.31 -8.04 6.70
C THR A 60 -10.16 -8.77 7.39
N ASN A 61 -9.44 -9.61 6.66
CA ASN A 61 -8.26 -10.33 7.16
C ASN A 61 -6.96 -9.62 6.81
N MET A 62 -7.04 -8.37 6.37
CA MET A 62 -5.89 -7.56 5.97
C MET A 62 -5.15 -8.13 4.76
N LEU A 63 -5.84 -8.87 3.89
CA LEU A 63 -5.25 -9.40 2.66
C LEU A 63 -5.66 -8.54 1.47
N VAL A 64 -4.77 -8.43 0.50
CA VAL A 64 -5.03 -7.64 -0.71
C VAL A 64 -6.08 -8.35 -1.55
N THR A 65 -7.10 -7.61 -1.97
CA THR A 65 -8.15 -8.13 -2.85
C THR A 65 -7.73 -8.00 -4.32
N THR A 66 -8.53 -8.58 -5.22
CA THR A 66 -8.33 -8.39 -6.66
C THR A 66 -8.31 -6.90 -7.01
N ALA A 67 -9.25 -6.14 -6.46
CA ALA A 67 -9.28 -4.68 -6.67
C ALA A 67 -8.02 -4.01 -6.13
N GLY A 68 -7.46 -4.53 -5.02
CA GLY A 68 -6.21 -4.02 -4.47
C GLY A 68 -5.04 -4.25 -5.42
N TYR A 69 -4.95 -5.41 -6.05
CA TYR A 69 -3.92 -5.69 -7.04
C TYR A 69 -4.10 -4.81 -8.28
N ASP A 70 -5.34 -4.61 -8.72
CA ASP A 70 -5.63 -3.71 -9.85
C ASP A 70 -5.18 -2.29 -9.53
N PHE A 71 -5.44 -1.82 -8.32
CA PHE A 71 -4.97 -0.50 -7.88
C PHE A 71 -3.45 -0.40 -8.00
N CYS A 72 -2.72 -1.41 -7.54
CA CYS A 72 -1.26 -1.39 -7.61
C CYS A 72 -0.77 -1.32 -9.04
N GLY A 73 -1.39 -2.08 -9.95
CA GLY A 73 -1.04 -2.06 -11.37
C GLY A 73 -1.29 -0.70 -11.99
N ASP A 74 -2.46 -0.13 -11.72
CA ASP A 74 -2.82 1.19 -12.24
C ASP A 74 -1.90 2.28 -11.71
N TYR A 75 -1.58 2.21 -10.41
CA TYR A 75 -0.67 3.18 -9.80
C TYR A 75 0.72 3.11 -10.44
N THR A 76 1.24 1.91 -10.63
CA THR A 76 2.55 1.72 -11.25
C THR A 76 2.58 2.26 -12.68
N GLN A 77 1.54 1.99 -13.47
CA GLN A 77 1.44 2.49 -14.83
C GLN A 77 1.34 4.02 -14.86
N PHE A 78 0.56 4.60 -13.95
CA PHE A 78 0.43 6.03 -13.86
C PHE A 78 1.78 6.71 -13.57
N VAL A 79 2.49 6.21 -12.57
CA VAL A 79 3.80 6.76 -12.20
C VAL A 79 4.80 6.62 -13.34
N ASP A 80 4.86 5.44 -13.95
CA ASP A 80 5.77 5.19 -15.07
C ASP A 80 5.49 6.12 -16.25
N HIS A 81 4.22 6.26 -16.61
CA HIS A 81 3.82 7.15 -17.69
C HIS A 81 4.20 8.61 -17.39
N PHE A 82 3.94 9.05 -16.16
CA PHE A 82 4.28 10.41 -15.74
C PHE A 82 5.79 10.65 -15.85
N LEU A 83 6.59 9.72 -15.33
CA LEU A 83 8.05 9.88 -15.33
C LEU A 83 8.60 9.89 -16.75
N ARG A 84 8.10 9.04 -17.62
CA ARG A 84 8.55 9.00 -19.03
C ARG A 84 8.16 10.27 -19.78
N LYS A 85 6.94 10.76 -19.53
CA LYS A 85 6.45 11.95 -20.20
C LYS A 85 7.32 13.15 -19.94
N TYR A 86 7.88 13.26 -18.74
CA TYR A 86 8.70 14.41 -18.34
C TYR A 86 10.20 14.11 -18.35
N GLY A 87 10.59 12.99 -18.95
CA GLY A 87 12.01 12.66 -19.10
C GLY A 87 12.71 12.32 -17.79
N LEU A 88 11.96 11.83 -16.79
CA LEU A 88 12.49 11.51 -15.46
C LEU A 88 12.84 10.03 -15.32
N ARG A 89 12.61 9.26 -16.37
CA ARG A 89 12.94 7.83 -16.40
C ARG A 89 13.39 7.45 -17.81
#